data_427919d9467743e1c4c3a191193c16c2
#
_entry.id   427919d9467743e1c4c3a191193c16c2
#
_cell.length_a   1.000
_cell.length_b   1.000
_cell.length_c   1.000
_cell.angle_alpha   90.00
_cell.angle_beta   90.00
_cell.angle_gamma   90.00
#
_symmetry.space_group_name_H-M   'P 1'
#
loop_
_entity.id
_entity.type
_entity.pdbx_description
1 polymer ?
#
loop_
_entity_poly.entity_id
_entity_poly.type
_entity_poly.pdbx_seq_one_letter_code
_entity_poly.pdbx_strand_id
1 'polypeptide(L)'
;MGTDTASPDTRPYHVMRRIFEEGFATGDTSVVDELCSPGLVEHQFGLAATGAQAREHVKAAIRDVHRAVPDIWFCIEDFAEQGDKIWVRVRARGTATGPFFGPPSNKPIDITVFDLARVADGRIVEHWGVPDRFALLAQTGQLDRLAR
;
A
#
# COMPACT_ATOMS: atom_id res chain seq x y z
N MET A 1 38.39 4.42 13.45
CA MET A 1 37.54 4.41 12.25
C MET A 1 36.14 4.08 12.67
N GLY A 2 35.29 5.08 12.76
CA GLY A 2 33.89 4.85 13.02
C GLY A 2 33.25 4.19 11.81
N THR A 3 32.64 3.01 11.98
CA THR A 3 31.68 2.53 11.04
C THR A 3 30.49 3.47 11.12
N ASP A 4 30.40 4.39 10.16
CA ASP A 4 29.23 5.25 9.97
C ASP A 4 28.09 4.34 9.53
N THR A 5 27.40 3.73 10.50
CA THR A 5 26.11 3.11 10.26
C THR A 5 25.14 4.27 10.09
N ALA A 6 24.95 4.72 8.85
CA ALA A 6 23.95 5.71 8.52
C ALA A 6 22.63 5.27 9.16
N SER A 7 22.06 6.14 10.02
CA SER A 7 20.72 5.91 10.58
C SER A 7 19.74 5.68 9.43
N PRO A 8 18.81 4.71 9.54
CA PRO A 8 17.80 4.51 8.51
C PRO A 8 17.08 5.82 8.25
N ASP A 9 16.81 6.10 6.97
CA ASP A 9 16.12 7.32 6.58
C ASP A 9 14.67 7.28 7.10
N THR A 10 14.38 8.11 8.10
CA THR A 10 13.09 8.16 8.81
C THR A 10 12.13 9.17 8.23
N ARG A 11 12.49 9.85 7.13
CA ARG A 11 11.62 10.84 6.49
C ARG A 11 10.33 10.18 5.99
N PRO A 12 9.18 10.88 6.09
CA PRO A 12 7.88 10.33 5.67
C PRO A 12 7.88 9.78 4.24
N TYR A 13 8.47 10.50 3.28
CA TYR A 13 8.57 10.03 1.89
C TYR A 13 9.29 8.68 1.80
N HIS A 14 10.41 8.53 2.48
CA HIS A 14 11.20 7.31 2.44
C HIS A 14 10.46 6.12 3.05
N VAL A 15 9.75 6.34 4.16
CA VAL A 15 8.93 5.31 4.80
C VAL A 15 7.81 4.85 3.86
N MET A 16 7.10 5.80 3.23
CA MET A 16 6.02 5.47 2.28
C MET A 16 6.55 4.74 1.05
N ARG A 17 7.69 5.16 0.50
CA ARG A 17 8.30 4.47 -0.62
C ARG A 17 8.63 3.02 -0.28
N ARG A 18 9.20 2.78 0.88
CA ARG A 18 9.57 1.43 1.32
C ARG A 18 8.35 0.52 1.50
N ILE A 19 7.25 1.02 2.06
CA ILE A 19 6.05 0.19 2.24
C ILE A 19 5.50 -0.28 0.88
N PHE A 20 5.56 0.54 -0.16
CA PHE A 20 5.14 0.15 -1.50
C PHE A 20 6.17 -0.75 -2.19
N GLU A 21 7.45 -0.38 -2.22
CA GLU A 21 8.49 -1.09 -2.99
C GLU A 21 8.93 -2.39 -2.31
N GLU A 22 9.04 -2.41 -0.98
CA GLU A 22 9.54 -3.56 -0.23
C GLU A 22 8.41 -4.44 0.31
N GLY A 23 7.20 -3.88 0.50
CA GLY A 23 6.04 -4.59 0.99
C GLY A 23 5.09 -5.04 -0.12
N PHE A 24 4.31 -4.11 -0.64
CA PHE A 24 3.26 -4.43 -1.62
C PHE A 24 3.80 -5.00 -2.93
N ALA A 25 4.93 -4.49 -3.42
CA ALA A 25 5.51 -4.98 -4.68
C ALA A 25 6.13 -6.37 -4.56
N THR A 26 6.56 -6.78 -3.39
CA THR A 26 7.26 -8.06 -3.18
C THR A 26 6.43 -9.12 -2.46
N GLY A 27 5.40 -8.71 -1.73
CA GLY A 27 4.64 -9.58 -0.84
C GLY A 27 5.26 -9.79 0.54
N ASP A 28 6.35 -9.07 0.86
CA ASP A 28 7.03 -9.19 2.16
C ASP A 28 6.26 -8.45 3.25
N THR A 29 5.57 -9.20 4.10
CA THR A 29 4.77 -8.65 5.20
C THR A 29 5.62 -8.23 6.40
N SER A 30 6.87 -8.64 6.50
CA SER A 30 7.75 -8.30 7.63
C SER A 30 8.04 -6.80 7.70
N VAL A 31 7.96 -6.09 6.57
CA VAL A 31 8.14 -4.64 6.52
C VAL A 31 7.09 -3.89 7.36
N VAL A 32 5.92 -4.47 7.57
CA VAL A 32 4.88 -3.88 8.41
C VAL A 32 5.35 -3.75 9.86
N ASP A 33 6.04 -4.76 10.36
CA ASP A 33 6.56 -4.74 11.74
C ASP A 33 7.65 -3.68 11.91
N GLU A 34 8.40 -3.39 10.86
CA GLU A 34 9.43 -2.35 10.85
C GLU A 34 8.85 -0.95 10.64
N LEU A 35 7.98 -0.78 9.64
CA LEU A 35 7.54 0.51 9.11
C LEU A 35 6.21 1.01 9.67
N CYS A 36 5.45 0.16 10.36
CA CYS A 36 4.18 0.53 11.00
C CYS A 36 4.31 0.46 12.52
N SER A 37 3.82 1.49 13.19
CA SER A 37 3.79 1.53 14.65
C SER A 37 2.94 0.39 15.22
N PRO A 38 3.32 -0.18 16.39
CA PRO A 38 2.44 -1.11 17.12
C PRO A 38 1.07 -0.54 17.45
N GLY A 39 0.95 0.78 17.55
CA GLY A 39 -0.31 1.51 17.79
C GLY A 39 -0.95 2.07 16.53
N LEU A 40 -0.61 1.57 15.34
CA LEU A 40 -1.13 2.04 14.05
C LEU A 40 -2.65 2.22 14.08
N VAL A 41 -3.13 3.37 13.59
CA VAL A 41 -4.54 3.61 13.32
C VAL A 41 -4.74 3.58 11.80
N GLU A 42 -5.44 2.57 11.32
CA GLU A 42 -5.72 2.37 9.90
C GLU A 42 -7.15 2.78 9.58
N HIS A 43 -7.34 3.67 8.62
CA HIS A 43 -8.66 4.19 8.23
C HIS A 43 -9.15 3.70 6.86
N GLN A 44 -8.29 3.03 6.08
CA GLN A 44 -8.68 2.61 4.73
C GLN A 44 -9.89 1.68 4.79
N PHE A 45 -10.87 1.92 3.92
CA PHE A 45 -12.06 1.07 3.82
C PHE A 45 -11.65 -0.40 3.60
N GLY A 46 -12.21 -1.27 4.42
CA GLY A 46 -11.90 -2.71 4.39
C GLY A 46 -10.69 -3.12 5.24
N LEU A 47 -9.88 -2.17 5.72
CA LEU A 47 -8.71 -2.43 6.55
C LEU A 47 -8.78 -1.76 7.92
N ALA A 48 -9.80 -0.92 8.16
CA ALA A 48 -9.89 -0.06 9.32
C ALA A 48 -9.80 -0.85 10.64
N ALA A 49 -8.86 -0.46 11.48
CA ALA A 49 -8.59 -1.06 12.78
C ALA A 49 -7.52 -0.24 13.51
N THR A 50 -7.21 -0.63 14.75
CA THR A 50 -6.17 -0.01 15.55
C THR A 50 -5.23 -1.07 16.14
N GLY A 51 -3.94 -0.74 16.24
CA GLY A 51 -2.95 -1.57 16.92
C GLY A 51 -2.59 -2.83 16.15
N ALA A 52 -2.46 -3.94 16.87
CA ALA A 52 -2.06 -5.22 16.27
C ALA A 52 -3.00 -5.68 15.17
N GLN A 53 -4.29 -5.47 15.31
CA GLN A 53 -5.28 -5.82 14.29
C GLN A 53 -5.08 -4.99 13.02
N ALA A 54 -4.80 -3.69 13.14
CA ALA A 54 -4.51 -2.83 11.99
C ALA A 54 -3.30 -3.34 11.22
N ARG A 55 -2.22 -3.70 11.92
CA ARG A 55 -1.02 -4.27 11.30
C ARG A 55 -1.31 -5.59 10.58
N GLU A 56 -2.11 -6.47 11.17
CA GLU A 56 -2.52 -7.73 10.52
C GLU A 56 -3.37 -7.48 9.27
N HIS A 57 -4.25 -6.47 9.28
CA HIS A 57 -5.02 -6.08 8.10
C HIS A 57 -4.11 -5.58 6.96
N VAL A 58 -3.09 -4.79 7.28
CA VAL A 58 -2.12 -4.33 6.28
C VAL A 58 -1.31 -5.50 5.72
N LYS A 59 -0.87 -6.44 6.56
CA LYS A 59 -0.19 -7.65 6.12
C LYS A 59 -1.06 -8.49 5.20
N ALA A 60 -2.34 -8.65 5.53
CA ALA A 60 -3.30 -9.36 4.69
C ALA A 60 -3.46 -8.66 3.34
N ALA A 61 -3.55 -7.32 3.32
CA ALA A 61 -3.63 -6.54 2.09
C ALA A 61 -2.39 -6.73 1.20
N ILE A 62 -1.20 -6.74 1.77
CA ILE A 62 0.05 -7.01 1.05
C ILE A 62 0.01 -8.39 0.38
N ARG A 63 -0.40 -9.42 1.14
CA ARG A 63 -0.52 -10.79 0.60
C ARG A 63 -1.55 -10.87 -0.52
N ASP A 64 -2.72 -10.27 -0.32
CA ASP A 64 -3.83 -10.34 -1.26
C ASP A 64 -3.50 -9.62 -2.57
N VAL A 65 -2.93 -8.42 -2.49
CA VAL A 65 -2.51 -7.65 -3.66
C VAL A 65 -1.43 -8.41 -4.45
N HIS A 66 -0.42 -8.93 -3.76
CA HIS A 66 0.66 -9.65 -4.42
C HIS A 66 0.18 -10.98 -5.04
N ARG A 67 -0.77 -11.66 -4.40
CA ARG A 67 -1.39 -12.87 -4.96
C ARG A 67 -2.21 -12.55 -6.20
N ALA A 68 -2.96 -11.45 -6.18
CA ALA A 68 -3.81 -11.05 -7.31
C ALA A 68 -3.00 -10.54 -8.50
N VAL A 69 -1.94 -9.80 -8.23
CA VAL A 69 -1.10 -9.13 -9.23
C VAL A 69 0.37 -9.38 -8.89
N PRO A 70 0.91 -10.59 -9.22
CA PRO A 70 2.28 -10.96 -8.80
C PRO A 70 3.38 -10.08 -9.40
N ASP A 71 3.12 -9.45 -10.54
CA ASP A 71 4.03 -8.53 -11.24
C ASP A 71 3.76 -7.06 -10.88
N ILE A 72 3.07 -6.79 -9.77
CA ILE A 72 2.67 -5.42 -9.42
C ILE A 72 3.88 -4.51 -9.26
N TRP A 73 3.75 -3.32 -9.83
CA TRP A 73 4.75 -2.26 -9.77
C TRP A 73 4.10 -0.99 -9.23
N PHE A 74 4.78 -0.33 -8.32
CA PHE A 74 4.35 0.92 -7.70
C PHE A 74 5.36 2.04 -7.96
N CYS A 75 4.84 3.25 -8.20
CA CYS A 75 5.65 4.46 -8.30
C CYS A 75 4.93 5.61 -7.59
N ILE A 76 5.61 6.25 -6.66
CA ILE A 76 5.15 7.53 -6.13
C ILE A 76 5.44 8.59 -7.18
N GLU A 77 4.39 9.08 -7.84
CA GLU A 77 4.51 10.06 -8.93
C GLU A 77 4.56 11.49 -8.40
N ASP A 78 3.97 11.73 -7.25
CA ASP A 78 3.95 13.05 -6.62
C ASP A 78 3.68 12.92 -5.12
N PHE A 79 4.16 13.89 -4.33
CA PHE A 79 3.91 13.92 -2.90
C PHE A 79 3.99 15.34 -2.36
N ALA A 80 3.36 15.54 -1.19
CA ALA A 80 3.46 16.77 -0.41
C ALA A 80 3.57 16.42 1.07
N GLU A 81 4.41 17.14 1.79
CA GLU A 81 4.60 16.96 3.22
C GLU A 81 4.15 18.21 3.98
N GLN A 82 3.51 17.99 5.12
CA GLN A 82 3.16 19.05 6.06
C GLN A 82 3.29 18.54 7.49
N GLY A 83 4.32 19.01 8.19
CA GLY A 83 4.64 18.49 9.52
C GLY A 83 5.00 17.01 9.48
N ASP A 84 4.28 16.21 10.25
CA ASP A 84 4.44 14.75 10.31
C ASP A 84 3.61 13.99 9.27
N LYS A 85 2.89 14.70 8.40
CA LYS A 85 2.00 14.12 7.39
C LYS A 85 2.64 14.13 6.02
N ILE A 86 2.34 13.10 5.24
CA ILE A 86 2.68 12.99 3.84
C ILE A 86 1.47 12.55 3.03
N TRP A 87 1.22 13.27 1.94
CA TRP A 87 0.25 12.91 0.91
C TRP A 87 1.00 12.37 -0.29
N VAL A 88 0.60 11.22 -0.80
CA VAL A 88 1.24 10.62 -1.98
C VAL A 88 0.19 10.29 -3.04
N ARG A 89 0.57 10.52 -4.30
CA ARG A 89 -0.14 9.99 -5.46
C ARG A 89 0.72 8.89 -6.06
N VAL A 90 0.20 7.69 -6.04
CA VAL A 90 0.92 6.47 -6.42
C VAL A 90 0.26 5.87 -7.66
N ARG A 91 1.08 5.43 -8.61
CA ARG A 91 0.64 4.63 -9.74
C ARG A 91 0.93 3.16 -9.45
N ALA A 92 -0.07 2.30 -9.67
CA ALA A 92 0.08 0.85 -9.54
C ALA A 92 -0.27 0.19 -10.86
N ARG A 93 0.61 -0.68 -11.36
CA ARG A 93 0.44 -1.42 -12.63
C ARG A 93 0.82 -2.88 -12.47
N GLY A 94 0.21 -3.72 -13.28
CA GLY A 94 0.52 -5.14 -13.33
C GLY A 94 -0.55 -5.89 -14.11
N THR A 95 -0.54 -7.22 -13.99
CA THR A 95 -1.50 -8.11 -14.62
C THR A 95 -2.23 -8.95 -13.58
N ALA A 96 -3.56 -8.88 -13.58
CA ALA A 96 -4.40 -9.55 -12.60
C ALA A 96 -4.52 -11.06 -12.92
N THR A 97 -3.43 -11.80 -12.74
CA THR A 97 -3.37 -13.25 -12.99
C THR A 97 -3.89 -14.07 -11.82
N GLY A 98 -4.03 -13.48 -10.63
CA GLY A 98 -4.67 -14.09 -9.48
C GLY A 98 -6.08 -13.52 -9.21
N PRO A 99 -6.79 -14.08 -8.22
CA PRO A 99 -8.13 -13.60 -7.87
C PRO A 99 -8.08 -12.23 -7.22
N PHE A 100 -8.94 -11.31 -7.69
CA PHE A 100 -9.05 -9.95 -7.13
C PHE A 100 -10.48 -9.46 -7.29
N PHE A 101 -11.25 -9.41 -6.20
CA PHE A 101 -12.70 -9.17 -6.17
C PHE A 101 -13.52 -10.16 -7.02
N GLY A 102 -12.94 -11.29 -7.37
CA GLY A 102 -13.53 -12.32 -8.20
C GLY A 102 -12.46 -13.21 -8.81
N PRO A 103 -12.83 -14.09 -9.75
CA PRO A 103 -11.85 -14.95 -10.41
C PRO A 103 -10.82 -14.17 -11.20
N PRO A 104 -9.61 -14.74 -11.47
CA PRO A 104 -8.58 -14.07 -12.24
C PRO A 104 -9.10 -13.57 -13.59
N SER A 105 -8.84 -12.30 -13.91
CA SER A 105 -9.22 -11.72 -15.20
C SER A 105 -8.15 -11.90 -16.28
N ASN A 106 -6.89 -12.04 -15.87
CA ASN A 106 -5.71 -12.03 -16.72
C ASN A 106 -5.54 -10.74 -17.53
N LYS A 107 -6.16 -9.64 -17.05
CA LYS A 107 -6.13 -8.34 -17.70
C LYS A 107 -5.11 -7.42 -17.04
N PRO A 108 -4.52 -6.50 -17.81
CA PRO A 108 -3.65 -5.47 -17.22
C PRO A 108 -4.46 -4.52 -16.36
N ILE A 109 -3.84 -4.05 -15.29
CA ILE A 109 -4.34 -2.97 -14.46
C ILE A 109 -3.38 -1.79 -14.46
N ASP A 110 -3.93 -0.59 -14.36
CA ASP A 110 -3.18 0.65 -14.25
C ASP A 110 -4.05 1.65 -13.50
N ILE A 111 -3.80 1.80 -12.20
CA ILE A 111 -4.64 2.62 -11.32
C ILE A 111 -3.83 3.63 -10.54
N THR A 112 -4.52 4.66 -10.06
CA THR A 112 -3.99 5.62 -9.11
C THR A 112 -4.43 5.24 -7.69
N VAL A 113 -3.52 5.45 -6.74
CA VAL A 113 -3.79 5.35 -5.30
C VAL A 113 -3.43 6.69 -4.67
N PHE A 114 -4.33 7.24 -3.86
CA PHE A 114 -4.02 8.37 -2.99
C PHE A 114 -3.95 7.90 -1.55
N ASP A 115 -2.82 8.16 -0.92
CA ASP A 115 -2.61 7.85 0.48
C ASP A 115 -2.23 9.10 1.26
N LEU A 116 -2.67 9.14 2.51
CA LEU A 116 -2.17 10.05 3.53
C LEU A 116 -1.63 9.22 4.67
N ALA A 117 -0.43 9.53 5.12
CA ALA A 117 0.15 8.93 6.32
C ALA A 117 0.66 9.99 7.28
N ARG A 118 0.52 9.71 8.56
CA ARG A 118 1.26 10.38 9.62
C ARG A 118 2.41 9.48 10.02
N VAL A 119 3.63 10.03 10.06
CA VAL A 119 4.86 9.29 10.35
C VAL A 119 5.54 9.89 11.57
N ALA A 120 5.92 9.05 12.52
CA ALA A 120 6.69 9.42 13.70
C ALA A 120 7.80 8.40 13.92
N ASP A 121 9.01 8.88 14.17
CA ASP A 121 10.19 8.04 14.42
C ASP A 121 10.41 6.96 13.35
N GLY A 122 10.18 7.31 12.08
CA GLY A 122 10.38 6.41 10.96
C GLY A 122 9.30 5.33 10.80
N ARG A 123 8.16 5.48 11.48
CA ARG A 123 7.03 4.53 11.42
C ARG A 123 5.72 5.23 11.11
N ILE A 124 4.88 4.57 10.34
CA ILE A 124 3.51 5.02 10.08
C ILE A 124 2.70 4.81 11.35
N VAL A 125 2.15 5.90 11.90
CA VAL A 125 1.31 5.87 13.10
C VAL A 125 -0.18 5.98 12.78
N GLU A 126 -0.50 6.57 11.63
CA GLU A 126 -1.88 6.71 11.16
C GLU A 126 -1.90 6.75 9.63
N HIS A 127 -2.89 6.11 9.03
CA HIS A 127 -2.94 5.95 7.57
C HIS A 127 -4.38 6.02 7.05
N TRP A 128 -4.55 6.71 5.92
CA TRP A 128 -5.73 6.71 5.07
C TRP A 128 -5.30 6.33 3.66
N GLY A 129 -6.03 5.46 2.99
CA GLY A 129 -5.73 5.06 1.64
C GLY A 129 -6.99 4.99 0.79
N VAL A 130 -6.89 5.50 -0.43
CA VAL A 130 -7.99 5.47 -1.41
C VAL A 130 -7.44 4.99 -2.76
N PRO A 131 -7.34 3.67 -2.95
CA PRO A 131 -7.07 3.12 -4.28
C PRO A 131 -8.28 3.35 -5.18
N ASP A 132 -8.05 3.60 -6.46
CA ASP A 132 -9.12 3.73 -7.44
C ASP A 132 -9.73 2.35 -7.76
N ARG A 133 -10.59 1.89 -6.86
CA ARG A 133 -11.24 0.57 -6.99
C ARG A 133 -12.23 0.52 -8.15
N PHE A 134 -12.83 1.66 -8.49
CA PHE A 134 -13.73 1.71 -9.64
C PHE A 134 -12.97 1.42 -10.94
N ALA A 135 -11.83 2.08 -11.16
CA ALA A 135 -10.97 1.81 -12.31
C ALA A 135 -10.49 0.35 -12.30
N LEU A 136 -10.11 -0.18 -11.16
CA LEU A 136 -9.69 -1.57 -11.02
C LEU A 136 -10.81 -2.55 -11.45
N LEU A 137 -12.02 -2.35 -10.95
CA LEU A 137 -13.17 -3.19 -11.30
C LEU A 137 -13.51 -3.08 -12.78
N ALA A 138 -13.44 -1.87 -13.36
CA ALA A 138 -13.66 -1.66 -14.79
C ALA A 138 -12.61 -2.39 -15.63
N GLN A 139 -11.34 -2.23 -15.31
CA GLN A 139 -10.22 -2.82 -16.05
C GLN A 139 -10.20 -4.34 -15.98
N THR A 140 -10.67 -4.92 -14.89
CA THR A 140 -10.74 -6.39 -14.72
C THR A 140 -12.07 -6.99 -15.18
N GLY A 141 -12.99 -6.18 -15.71
CA GLY A 141 -14.29 -6.65 -16.19
C GLY A 141 -15.31 -6.98 -15.10
N GLN A 142 -15.05 -6.59 -13.85
CA GLN A 142 -15.93 -6.90 -12.72
C GLN A 142 -17.20 -6.02 -12.72
N LEU A 143 -17.15 -4.82 -13.31
CA LEU A 143 -18.34 -3.95 -13.41
C LEU A 143 -19.45 -4.59 -14.25
N ASP A 144 -19.12 -5.36 -15.27
CA ASP A 144 -20.10 -6.06 -16.11
C ASP A 144 -20.91 -7.07 -15.30
N ARG A 145 -20.33 -7.61 -14.24
CA ARG A 145 -21.01 -8.55 -13.33
C ARG A 145 -22.00 -7.84 -12.40
N LEU A 146 -21.75 -6.57 -12.08
CA LEU A 146 -22.63 -5.76 -11.24
C LEU A 146 -23.85 -5.23 -12.01
N ALA A 147 -23.76 -5.19 -13.35
CA ALA A 147 -24.83 -4.72 -14.22
C ALA A 147 -25.87 -5.81 -14.58
N ARG A 148 -25.69 -7.05 -14.12
CA ARG A 148 -26.56 -8.21 -14.40
C ARG A 148 -27.50 -8.52 -13.27
#